data_5d94200a0381943ddd09ab372308d9c5
#
_entry.id   5d94200a0381943ddd09ab372308d9c5
#
_cell.length_a   1.000
_cell.length_b   1.000
_cell.length_c   1.000
_cell.angle_alpha   90.00
_cell.angle_beta   90.00
_cell.angle_gamma   90.00
#
_symmetry.space_group_name_H-M   'P 1'
#
loop_
_entity.id
_entity.type
_entity.pdbx_description
1 polymer ?
#
loop_
_entity_poly.entity_id
_entity_poly.type
_entity_poly.pdbx_seq_one_letter_code
_entity_poly.pdbx_strand_id
1 'polypeptide(L)'
;MIIAVDAMGGDNAPEVVVQGAIKASDELGIDIVLVGDSDAISVELGGKGKRGLISVHHCGETVLMDESPLKAVRNKKDSSIRVAFDLLKNGKADAVVSAGNSGATMAAAIITLGKVEGVERPALACAIQGKEGKVILIDVGGNVDCRPVHLLQFGIMANAFATSCLGLQRPRVGILNIGQEEGKGNEQVRLAYELLKKSPLNFVGNVEGREIYSGKAQIVVCDGFIGNVALKLSEGLGESISSRLKESMMSSMTGKALALFGRNFFKRFQKTMDYAEYGGAPILGIKGVGIVCHGNSSAVAIRNAIKMAVDYVENRVLERLSRQIAEFQA
;
A
#
# COMPACT_ATOMS: atom_id res chain seq x y z
N MET A 1 -21.21 -1.99 0.22
CA MET A 1 -19.85 -1.45 0.49
C MET A 1 -19.54 -0.37 -0.52
N ILE A 2 -19.06 0.77 -0.06
CA ILE A 2 -18.79 1.96 -0.89
C ILE A 2 -17.31 2.32 -0.75
N ILE A 3 -16.57 2.37 -1.87
CA ILE A 3 -15.16 2.79 -1.87
C ILE A 3 -15.05 4.19 -2.48
N ALA A 4 -14.51 5.16 -1.73
CA ALA A 4 -14.16 6.46 -2.25
C ALA A 4 -12.80 6.40 -2.95
N VAL A 5 -12.73 6.85 -4.19
CA VAL A 5 -11.51 6.86 -4.99
C VAL A 5 -11.15 8.28 -5.35
N ASP A 6 -9.97 8.73 -4.94
CA ASP A 6 -9.40 10.01 -5.36
C ASP A 6 -9.09 9.94 -6.86
N ALA A 7 -10.01 10.47 -7.67
CA ALA A 7 -9.94 10.37 -9.13
C ALA A 7 -8.90 11.31 -9.75
N MET A 8 -8.39 12.28 -8.99
CA MET A 8 -7.43 13.30 -9.47
C MET A 8 -6.00 13.01 -9.01
N GLY A 9 -5.79 11.95 -8.22
CA GLY A 9 -4.48 11.57 -7.71
C GLY A 9 -3.70 10.68 -8.66
N GLY A 10 -2.44 11.05 -8.95
CA GLY A 10 -1.51 10.29 -9.79
C GLY A 10 -1.16 10.95 -11.11
N ASP A 11 -0.10 10.43 -11.74
CA ASP A 11 0.51 11.02 -12.95
C ASP A 11 -0.41 10.92 -14.19
N ASN A 12 -1.30 9.92 -14.21
CA ASN A 12 -2.20 9.61 -15.32
C ASN A 12 -3.69 9.74 -14.91
N ALA A 13 -3.97 10.54 -13.89
CA ALA A 13 -5.34 10.85 -13.47
C ALA A 13 -5.99 11.88 -14.43
N PRO A 14 -7.32 11.84 -14.62
CA PRO A 14 -8.27 10.88 -14.06
C PRO A 14 -8.38 9.57 -14.86
N GLU A 15 -7.88 9.49 -16.10
CA GLU A 15 -8.11 8.39 -17.05
C GLU A 15 -7.86 7.02 -16.42
N VAL A 16 -6.65 6.78 -15.95
CA VAL A 16 -6.23 5.47 -15.41
C VAL A 16 -7.00 5.09 -14.14
N VAL A 17 -7.28 6.08 -13.30
CA VAL A 17 -8.02 5.88 -12.06
C VAL A 17 -9.47 5.49 -12.35
N VAL A 18 -10.14 6.20 -13.24
CA VAL A 18 -11.50 5.89 -13.68
C VAL A 18 -11.59 4.51 -14.33
N GLN A 19 -10.65 4.15 -15.21
CA GLN A 19 -10.58 2.81 -15.82
C GLN A 19 -10.40 1.72 -14.78
N GLY A 20 -9.56 1.93 -13.78
CA GLY A 20 -9.34 1.00 -12.66
C GLY A 20 -10.59 0.82 -11.81
N ALA A 21 -11.27 1.92 -11.51
CA ALA A 21 -12.53 1.93 -10.76
C ALA A 21 -13.65 1.19 -11.50
N ILE A 22 -13.81 1.40 -12.81
CA ILE A 22 -14.78 0.66 -13.63
C ILE A 22 -14.52 -0.84 -13.55
N LYS A 23 -13.26 -1.28 -13.74
CA LYS A 23 -12.88 -2.69 -13.65
C LYS A 23 -13.20 -3.28 -12.28
N ALA A 24 -12.87 -2.55 -11.20
CA ALA A 24 -13.13 -3.00 -9.84
C ALA A 24 -14.64 -3.14 -9.56
N SER A 25 -15.44 -2.14 -9.94
CA SER A 25 -16.89 -2.15 -9.77
C SER A 25 -17.55 -3.30 -10.54
N ASP A 26 -17.13 -3.53 -11.79
CA ASP A 26 -17.67 -4.61 -12.64
C ASP A 26 -17.31 -6.01 -12.12
N GLU A 27 -16.08 -6.19 -11.62
CA GLU A 27 -15.59 -7.48 -11.13
C GLU A 27 -16.08 -7.81 -9.72
N LEU A 28 -16.12 -6.82 -8.83
CA LEU A 28 -16.42 -7.04 -7.41
C LEU A 28 -17.90 -6.76 -7.05
N GLY A 29 -18.63 -6.07 -7.93
CA GLY A 29 -20.03 -5.72 -7.68
C GLY A 29 -20.23 -4.74 -6.52
N ILE A 30 -19.30 -3.81 -6.33
CA ILE A 30 -19.29 -2.81 -5.24
C ILE A 30 -19.60 -1.42 -5.75
N ASP A 31 -20.10 -0.56 -4.85
CA ASP A 31 -20.30 0.86 -5.16
C ASP A 31 -18.98 1.63 -5.06
N ILE A 32 -18.75 2.53 -6.00
CA ILE A 32 -17.59 3.42 -6.04
C ILE A 32 -18.05 4.87 -6.14
N VAL A 33 -17.44 5.73 -5.32
CA VAL A 33 -17.56 7.17 -5.42
C VAL A 33 -16.24 7.73 -5.95
N LEU A 34 -16.22 8.19 -7.19
CA LEU A 34 -15.10 8.92 -7.78
C LEU A 34 -15.13 10.36 -7.28
N VAL A 35 -14.07 10.80 -6.63
CA VAL A 35 -13.96 12.13 -6.03
C VAL A 35 -13.01 12.99 -6.86
N GLY A 36 -13.49 14.12 -7.40
CA GLY A 36 -12.68 14.99 -8.23
C GLY A 36 -13.51 15.92 -9.13
N ASP A 37 -12.87 16.43 -10.17
CA ASP A 37 -13.52 17.25 -11.20
C ASP A 37 -14.57 16.41 -11.95
N SER A 38 -15.84 16.77 -11.78
CA SER A 38 -16.97 16.02 -12.36
C SER A 38 -16.96 15.98 -13.87
N ASP A 39 -16.48 17.05 -14.52
CA ASP A 39 -16.48 17.14 -15.98
C ASP A 39 -15.38 16.24 -16.55
N ALA A 40 -14.17 16.32 -16.00
CA ALA A 40 -13.06 15.46 -16.37
C ALA A 40 -13.39 13.97 -16.13
N ILE A 41 -13.96 13.63 -14.99
CA ILE A 41 -14.37 12.25 -14.67
C ILE A 41 -15.46 11.75 -15.60
N SER A 42 -16.46 12.60 -15.95
CA SER A 42 -17.57 12.23 -16.84
C SER A 42 -17.10 11.92 -18.25
N VAL A 43 -16.09 12.65 -18.75
CA VAL A 43 -15.46 12.38 -20.06
C VAL A 43 -14.86 10.96 -20.06
N GLU A 44 -14.12 10.57 -19.03
CA GLU A 44 -13.48 9.27 -18.93
C GLU A 44 -14.47 8.13 -18.70
N LEU A 45 -15.54 8.37 -17.95
CA LEU A 45 -16.60 7.40 -17.77
C LEU A 45 -17.29 7.05 -19.10
N GLY A 46 -17.55 8.05 -19.98
CA GLY A 46 -18.04 7.85 -21.33
C GLY A 46 -19.25 6.90 -21.43
N GLY A 47 -20.07 6.79 -20.39
CA GLY A 47 -21.17 5.82 -20.28
C GLY A 47 -20.75 4.37 -20.01
N LYS A 48 -19.47 4.13 -19.69
CA LYS A 48 -18.91 2.82 -19.31
C LYS A 48 -19.20 2.49 -17.84
N GLY A 49 -19.12 1.21 -17.50
CA GLY A 49 -19.42 0.71 -16.15
C GLY A 49 -20.86 0.23 -15.97
N LYS A 50 -21.10 -0.61 -14.97
CA LYS A 50 -22.46 -1.04 -14.64
C LYS A 50 -23.24 0.15 -14.12
N ARG A 51 -24.41 0.41 -14.75
CA ARG A 51 -25.27 1.51 -14.35
C ARG A 51 -25.62 1.43 -12.86
N GLY A 52 -25.36 2.52 -12.13
CA GLY A 52 -25.78 2.71 -10.74
C GLY A 52 -24.75 2.32 -9.68
N LEU A 53 -23.61 1.68 -10.05
CA LEU A 53 -22.56 1.35 -9.07
C LEU A 53 -21.44 2.39 -8.97
N ILE A 54 -21.32 3.30 -9.94
CA ILE A 54 -20.32 4.38 -9.92
C ILE A 54 -21.04 5.71 -9.85
N SER A 55 -20.71 6.49 -8.84
CA SER A 55 -21.15 7.86 -8.64
C SER A 55 -19.95 8.82 -8.63
N VAL A 56 -20.22 10.11 -8.88
CA VAL A 56 -19.20 11.14 -8.86
C VAL A 56 -19.51 12.15 -7.75
N HIS A 57 -18.52 12.47 -6.95
CA HIS A 57 -18.56 13.54 -5.97
C HIS A 57 -17.61 14.65 -6.43
N HIS A 58 -18.18 15.79 -6.81
CA HIS A 58 -17.40 16.92 -7.32
C HIS A 58 -16.55 17.56 -6.22
N CYS A 59 -15.33 17.93 -6.57
CA CYS A 59 -14.49 18.82 -5.80
C CYS A 59 -13.60 19.65 -6.74
N GLY A 60 -13.28 20.88 -6.32
CA GLY A 60 -12.63 21.88 -7.17
C GLY A 60 -11.12 21.95 -7.06
N GLU A 61 -10.50 21.21 -6.11
CA GLU A 61 -9.08 21.30 -5.84
C GLU A 61 -8.39 19.93 -5.96
N THR A 62 -7.10 19.95 -6.32
CA THR A 62 -6.23 18.76 -6.38
C THR A 62 -4.92 19.04 -5.67
N VAL A 63 -4.39 18.06 -4.93
CA VAL A 63 -3.04 18.11 -4.37
C VAL A 63 -2.09 17.51 -5.38
N LEU A 64 -1.11 18.31 -5.84
CA LEU A 64 -0.11 17.89 -6.81
C LEU A 64 0.99 17.03 -6.15
N MET A 65 1.70 16.24 -6.96
CA MET A 65 2.71 15.30 -6.49
C MET A 65 3.93 15.97 -5.83
N ASP A 66 4.26 17.20 -6.23
CA ASP A 66 5.39 18.01 -5.76
C ASP A 66 5.04 18.96 -4.60
N GLU A 67 3.76 19.05 -4.23
CA GLU A 67 3.35 19.91 -3.12
C GLU A 67 3.76 19.36 -1.76
N SER A 68 4.07 20.29 -0.84
CA SER A 68 4.31 19.93 0.58
C SER A 68 3.05 19.30 1.19
N PRO A 69 3.10 18.00 1.58
CA PRO A 69 1.92 17.21 1.94
C PRO A 69 1.03 17.87 2.98
N LEU A 70 1.59 18.19 4.13
CA LEU A 70 0.84 18.73 5.27
C LEU A 70 0.27 20.13 4.97
N LYS A 71 1.03 20.96 4.26
CA LYS A 71 0.60 22.32 3.88
C LYS A 71 -0.53 22.26 2.86
N ALA A 72 -0.41 21.40 1.85
CA ALA A 72 -1.43 21.21 0.83
C ALA A 72 -2.76 20.76 1.43
N VAL A 73 -2.75 19.71 2.25
CA VAL A 73 -3.97 19.17 2.90
C VAL A 73 -4.64 20.16 3.85
N ARG A 74 -3.86 21.01 4.55
CA ARG A 74 -4.44 22.05 5.43
C ARG A 74 -5.10 23.18 4.67
N ASN A 75 -4.52 23.58 3.55
CA ASN A 75 -4.96 24.74 2.77
C ASN A 75 -6.08 24.36 1.78
N LYS A 76 -5.96 23.21 1.10
CA LYS A 76 -6.90 22.73 0.07
C LYS A 76 -7.95 21.80 0.71
N LYS A 77 -8.95 22.41 1.35
CA LYS A 77 -10.00 21.66 2.03
C LYS A 77 -10.98 20.97 1.08
N ASP A 78 -11.12 21.49 -0.13
CA ASP A 78 -11.94 20.94 -1.22
C ASP A 78 -11.11 20.08 -2.17
N SER A 79 -9.94 19.58 -1.75
CA SER A 79 -9.15 18.67 -2.56
C SER A 79 -9.73 17.26 -2.58
N SER A 80 -9.60 16.58 -3.74
CA SER A 80 -10.14 15.23 -3.97
C SER A 80 -9.76 14.24 -2.87
N ILE A 81 -8.49 14.25 -2.43
CA ILE A 81 -8.03 13.37 -1.35
C ILE A 81 -8.65 13.74 0.02
N ARG A 82 -8.80 15.04 0.32
CA ARG A 82 -9.39 15.47 1.58
C ARG A 82 -10.88 15.12 1.62
N VAL A 83 -11.61 15.41 0.55
CA VAL A 83 -13.04 15.11 0.40
C VAL A 83 -13.28 13.60 0.47
N ALA A 84 -12.40 12.76 -0.14
CA ALA A 84 -12.52 11.30 -0.04
C ALA A 84 -12.46 10.81 1.42
N PHE A 85 -11.52 11.34 2.23
CA PHE A 85 -11.47 11.00 3.66
C PHE A 85 -12.62 11.61 4.47
N ASP A 86 -13.16 12.76 4.08
CA ASP A 86 -14.35 13.33 4.72
C ASP A 86 -15.60 12.47 4.43
N LEU A 87 -15.72 11.86 3.23
CA LEU A 87 -16.76 10.88 2.93
C LEU A 87 -16.65 9.65 3.84
N LEU A 88 -15.45 9.12 4.03
CA LEU A 88 -15.20 8.00 4.94
C LEU A 88 -15.56 8.36 6.38
N LYS A 89 -15.12 9.52 6.88
CA LYS A 89 -15.42 10.01 8.23
C LYS A 89 -16.92 10.12 8.51
N ASN A 90 -17.68 10.53 7.50
CA ASN A 90 -19.12 10.75 7.58
C ASN A 90 -19.94 9.48 7.31
N GLY A 91 -19.31 8.31 7.18
CA GLY A 91 -19.98 7.04 6.90
C GLY A 91 -20.61 6.94 5.51
N LYS A 92 -20.17 7.79 4.55
CA LYS A 92 -20.60 7.77 3.16
C LYS A 92 -19.68 6.91 2.27
N ALA A 93 -18.59 6.41 2.82
CA ALA A 93 -17.70 5.43 2.23
C ALA A 93 -17.13 4.53 3.34
N ASP A 94 -16.69 3.33 2.97
CA ASP A 94 -16.09 2.35 3.89
C ASP A 94 -14.55 2.38 3.82
N ALA A 95 -13.99 2.84 2.70
CA ALA A 95 -12.54 2.98 2.51
C ALA A 95 -12.20 4.07 1.48
N VAL A 96 -10.93 4.50 1.49
CA VAL A 96 -10.36 5.46 0.52
C VAL A 96 -9.20 4.83 -0.23
N VAL A 97 -9.16 5.06 -1.56
CA VAL A 97 -8.02 4.68 -2.42
C VAL A 97 -7.51 5.94 -3.13
N SER A 98 -6.20 6.19 -3.10
CA SER A 98 -5.57 7.32 -3.80
C SER A 98 -4.23 6.93 -4.41
N ALA A 99 -3.98 7.35 -5.65
CA ALA A 99 -2.68 7.29 -6.31
C ALA A 99 -1.93 8.64 -6.28
N GLY A 100 -2.44 9.59 -5.51
CA GLY A 100 -1.81 10.90 -5.34
C GLY A 100 -0.57 10.88 -4.45
N ASN A 101 -0.14 12.06 -4.03
CA ASN A 101 1.01 12.24 -3.14
C ASN A 101 0.82 11.44 -1.85
N SER A 102 1.68 10.43 -1.61
CA SER A 102 1.57 9.49 -0.47
C SER A 102 1.61 10.19 0.88
N GLY A 103 2.46 11.23 1.01
CA GLY A 103 2.52 12.04 2.23
C GLY A 103 1.23 12.84 2.45
N ALA A 104 0.64 13.37 1.39
CA ALA A 104 -0.64 14.09 1.46
C ALA A 104 -1.78 13.14 1.80
N THR A 105 -1.80 11.94 1.22
CA THR A 105 -2.79 10.91 1.54
C THR A 105 -2.73 10.51 3.01
N MET A 106 -1.52 10.26 3.54
CA MET A 106 -1.34 9.97 4.97
C MET A 106 -1.72 11.17 5.86
N ALA A 107 -1.33 12.38 5.48
CA ALA A 107 -1.69 13.59 6.23
C ALA A 107 -3.21 13.82 6.25
N ALA A 108 -3.89 13.63 5.12
CA ALA A 108 -5.35 13.73 5.02
C ALA A 108 -6.04 12.70 5.90
N ALA A 109 -5.59 11.45 5.86
CA ALA A 109 -6.10 10.38 6.70
C ALA A 109 -5.97 10.73 8.21
N ILE A 110 -4.79 11.16 8.65
CA ILE A 110 -4.53 11.49 10.07
C ILE A 110 -5.35 12.72 10.50
N ILE A 111 -5.41 13.76 9.68
CA ILE A 111 -6.13 15.01 10.01
C ILE A 111 -7.63 14.77 10.07
N THR A 112 -8.17 13.94 9.16
CA THR A 112 -9.62 13.73 9.02
C THR A 112 -10.14 12.67 9.99
N LEU A 113 -9.48 11.50 10.06
CA LEU A 113 -9.95 10.35 10.82
C LEU A 113 -9.30 10.24 12.21
N GLY A 114 -8.07 10.73 12.33
CA GLY A 114 -7.25 10.49 13.52
C GLY A 114 -6.56 9.12 13.49
N LYS A 115 -5.83 8.83 14.57
CA LYS A 115 -5.10 7.59 14.78
C LYS A 115 -5.88 6.63 15.66
N VAL A 116 -5.69 5.33 15.49
CA VAL A 116 -6.16 4.32 16.45
C VAL A 116 -5.58 4.64 17.82
N GLU A 117 -6.37 4.44 18.85
CA GLU A 117 -5.94 4.66 20.23
C GLU A 117 -4.72 3.82 20.56
N GLY A 118 -3.73 4.44 21.20
CA GLY A 118 -2.45 3.81 21.49
C GLY A 118 -1.43 3.79 20.34
N VAL A 119 -1.83 4.05 19.11
CA VAL A 119 -0.88 4.17 17.99
C VAL A 119 -0.21 5.53 18.00
N GLU A 120 1.12 5.53 18.12
CA GLU A 120 1.89 6.78 18.07
C GLU A 120 2.04 7.31 16.65
N ARG A 121 2.32 6.44 15.70
CA ARG A 121 2.47 6.78 14.28
C ARG A 121 1.82 5.72 13.37
N PRO A 122 0.90 6.10 12.49
CA PRO A 122 0.46 5.24 11.39
C PRO A 122 1.63 4.96 10.45
N ALA A 123 1.59 3.82 9.76
CA ALA A 123 2.64 3.39 8.86
C ALA A 123 2.08 2.87 7.53
N LEU A 124 2.88 2.95 6.47
CA LEU A 124 2.58 2.35 5.17
C LEU A 124 3.15 0.94 5.12
N ALA A 125 2.31 -0.04 4.84
CA ALA A 125 2.75 -1.42 4.64
C ALA A 125 2.64 -1.81 3.16
N CYS A 126 3.66 -2.49 2.64
CA CYS A 126 3.66 -3.00 1.28
C CYS A 126 3.83 -4.51 1.29
N ALA A 127 3.01 -5.22 0.52
CA ALA A 127 3.19 -6.65 0.29
C ALA A 127 4.07 -6.86 -0.96
N ILE A 128 5.14 -7.62 -0.81
CA ILE A 128 6.04 -8.01 -1.90
C ILE A 128 6.09 -9.53 -2.04
N GLN A 129 6.42 -10.04 -3.23
CA GLN A 129 6.53 -11.48 -3.45
C GLN A 129 7.89 -12.00 -2.98
N GLY A 130 7.87 -12.84 -1.97
CA GLY A 130 9.03 -13.61 -1.54
C GLY A 130 8.99 -15.05 -2.07
N LYS A 131 10.03 -15.81 -1.76
CA LYS A 131 10.18 -17.22 -2.18
C LYS A 131 9.08 -18.13 -1.61
N GLU A 132 8.64 -17.87 -0.39
CA GLU A 132 7.64 -18.67 0.33
C GLU A 132 6.26 -17.98 0.38
N GLY A 133 5.97 -17.06 -0.54
CA GLY A 133 4.73 -16.30 -0.57
C GLY A 133 4.93 -14.81 -0.27
N LYS A 134 3.87 -14.13 0.15
CA LYS A 134 3.92 -12.70 0.40
C LYS A 134 4.72 -12.36 1.66
N VAL A 135 5.52 -11.30 1.55
CA VAL A 135 6.25 -10.66 2.66
C VAL A 135 5.73 -9.24 2.80
N ILE A 136 5.42 -8.81 4.01
CA ILE A 136 5.03 -7.44 4.32
C ILE A 136 6.26 -6.66 4.75
N LEU A 137 6.59 -5.59 4.03
CA LEU A 137 7.58 -4.60 4.45
C LEU A 137 6.84 -3.41 5.07
N ILE A 138 7.24 -2.98 6.26
CA ILE A 138 6.64 -1.88 7.02
C ILE A 138 7.71 -1.16 7.87
N ASP A 139 7.85 0.13 7.82
CA ASP A 139 7.19 1.20 7.11
C ASP A 139 7.87 1.44 5.74
N VAL A 140 7.11 1.79 4.71
CA VAL A 140 7.65 2.03 3.36
C VAL A 140 7.54 3.50 2.92
N GLY A 141 7.66 4.44 3.86
CA GLY A 141 7.73 5.86 3.53
C GLY A 141 6.80 6.78 4.30
N GLY A 142 6.10 6.28 5.30
CA GLY A 142 5.24 7.10 6.15
C GLY A 142 6.02 7.90 7.21
N ASN A 143 7.11 7.33 7.75
CA ASN A 143 7.86 7.91 8.87
C ASN A 143 9.36 7.73 8.68
N VAL A 144 10.08 8.82 8.44
CA VAL A 144 11.54 8.81 8.25
C VAL A 144 12.27 8.63 9.58
N ASP A 145 11.95 9.47 10.57
CA ASP A 145 12.55 9.42 11.90
C ASP A 145 11.66 8.65 12.87
N CYS A 146 12.04 7.42 13.19
CA CYS A 146 11.28 6.56 14.08
C CYS A 146 11.97 6.41 15.44
N ARG A 147 11.17 6.26 16.50
CA ARG A 147 11.63 5.76 17.80
C ARG A 147 11.50 4.23 17.84
N PRO A 148 12.24 3.52 18.71
CA PRO A 148 12.15 2.07 18.83
C PRO A 148 10.71 1.55 19.03
N VAL A 149 9.89 2.26 19.82
CA VAL A 149 8.49 1.90 20.04
C VAL A 149 7.64 1.96 18.78
N HIS A 150 7.96 2.86 17.82
CA HIS A 150 7.26 2.92 16.55
C HIS A 150 7.48 1.63 15.75
N LEU A 151 8.73 1.13 15.68
CA LEU A 151 9.06 -0.12 14.98
C LEU A 151 8.33 -1.31 15.61
N LEU A 152 8.23 -1.36 16.93
CA LEU A 152 7.43 -2.38 17.60
C LEU A 152 5.94 -2.28 17.21
N GLN A 153 5.36 -1.08 17.25
CA GLN A 153 3.96 -0.87 16.85
C GLN A 153 3.74 -1.23 15.38
N PHE A 154 4.69 -0.94 14.50
CA PHE A 154 4.63 -1.36 13.09
C PHE A 154 4.54 -2.89 12.97
N GLY A 155 5.34 -3.62 13.72
CA GLY A 155 5.27 -5.07 13.78
C GLY A 155 3.90 -5.60 14.23
N ILE A 156 3.31 -5.00 15.27
CA ILE A 156 1.97 -5.36 15.78
C ILE A 156 0.89 -5.07 14.71
N MET A 157 0.92 -3.88 14.12
CA MET A 157 -0.04 -3.48 13.08
C MET A 157 0.06 -4.38 11.83
N ALA A 158 1.28 -4.69 11.39
CA ALA A 158 1.49 -5.59 10.25
C ALA A 158 1.07 -7.03 10.58
N ASN A 159 1.23 -7.49 11.82
CA ASN A 159 0.74 -8.80 12.27
C ASN A 159 -0.79 -8.88 12.18
N ALA A 160 -1.51 -7.83 12.62
CA ALA A 160 -2.96 -7.77 12.50
C ALA A 160 -3.41 -7.81 11.03
N PHE A 161 -2.74 -7.05 10.15
CA PHE A 161 -3.01 -7.06 8.72
C PHE A 161 -2.71 -8.42 8.06
N ALA A 162 -1.53 -9.00 8.33
CA ALA A 162 -1.12 -10.28 7.78
C ALA A 162 -2.06 -11.42 8.15
N THR A 163 -2.48 -11.47 9.41
CA THR A 163 -3.40 -12.50 9.89
C THR A 163 -4.81 -12.35 9.34
N SER A 164 -5.28 -11.11 9.13
CA SER A 164 -6.64 -10.84 8.64
C SER A 164 -6.76 -10.95 7.12
N CYS A 165 -5.88 -10.28 6.36
CA CYS A 165 -5.99 -10.19 4.90
C CYS A 165 -5.20 -11.27 4.15
N LEU A 166 -4.09 -11.77 4.71
CA LEU A 166 -3.27 -12.76 4.04
C LEU A 166 -3.45 -14.18 4.58
N GLY A 167 -4.28 -14.36 5.61
CA GLY A 167 -4.54 -15.65 6.23
C GLY A 167 -3.31 -16.28 6.92
N LEU A 168 -2.26 -15.50 7.19
CA LEU A 168 -1.04 -15.98 7.81
C LEU A 168 -1.28 -16.21 9.31
N GLN A 169 -1.19 -17.47 9.74
CA GLN A 169 -1.28 -17.79 11.16
C GLN A 169 0.08 -17.60 11.81
N ARG A 170 0.16 -16.71 12.81
CA ARG A 170 1.37 -16.43 13.60
C ARG A 170 2.60 -16.14 12.72
N PRO A 171 2.53 -15.10 11.83
CA PRO A 171 3.61 -14.80 10.89
C PRO A 171 4.92 -14.48 11.60
N ARG A 172 6.03 -14.90 10.99
CA ARG A 172 7.38 -14.59 11.49
C ARG A 172 7.67 -13.11 11.25
N VAL A 173 8.02 -12.40 12.32
CA VAL A 173 8.36 -10.97 12.31
C VAL A 173 9.86 -10.80 12.47
N GLY A 174 10.50 -10.10 11.54
CA GLY A 174 11.91 -9.73 11.66
C GLY A 174 12.10 -8.22 11.59
N ILE A 175 13.23 -7.74 12.09
CA ILE A 175 13.65 -6.34 11.96
C ILE A 175 14.74 -6.22 10.90
N LEU A 176 14.57 -5.29 9.95
CA LEU A 176 15.57 -5.06 8.90
C LEU A 176 16.87 -4.52 9.52
N ASN A 177 17.99 -5.15 9.17
CA ASN A 177 19.29 -4.82 9.75
C ASN A 177 20.42 -5.08 8.74
N ILE A 178 21.65 -4.64 9.10
CA ILE A 178 22.88 -4.80 8.31
C ILE A 178 23.61 -6.14 8.56
N GLY A 179 23.16 -6.94 9.52
CA GLY A 179 23.74 -8.25 9.87
C GLY A 179 22.79 -9.03 10.76
N GLN A 180 23.05 -10.34 10.92
CA GLN A 180 22.14 -11.26 11.60
C GLN A 180 22.30 -11.27 13.13
N GLU A 181 23.45 -10.84 13.64
CA GLU A 181 23.78 -10.89 15.07
C GLU A 181 22.98 -9.83 15.85
N GLU A 182 22.57 -10.15 17.07
CA GLU A 182 21.73 -9.30 17.93
C GLU A 182 22.30 -7.89 18.16
N GLY A 183 23.61 -7.75 18.24
CA GLY A 183 24.29 -6.46 18.48
C GLY A 183 24.46 -5.56 17.26
N LYS A 184 24.03 -5.99 16.07
CA LYS A 184 24.17 -5.21 14.82
C LYS A 184 23.13 -4.08 14.72
N GLY A 185 23.43 -3.14 13.86
CA GLY A 185 22.55 -2.00 13.54
C GLY A 185 22.86 -0.74 14.35
N ASN A 186 22.11 0.30 14.05
CA ASN A 186 22.14 1.55 14.79
C ASN A 186 21.40 1.41 16.14
N GLU A 187 21.48 2.44 16.98
CA GLU A 187 20.88 2.43 18.31
C GLU A 187 19.37 2.17 18.26
N GLN A 188 18.66 2.82 17.35
CA GLN A 188 17.22 2.67 17.14
C GLN A 188 16.85 1.21 16.87
N VAL A 189 17.56 0.54 15.96
CA VAL A 189 17.29 -0.85 15.58
C VAL A 189 17.60 -1.81 16.73
N ARG A 190 18.69 -1.60 17.46
CA ARG A 190 19.05 -2.42 18.64
C ARG A 190 18.01 -2.31 19.74
N LEU A 191 17.55 -1.09 20.05
CA LEU A 191 16.50 -0.89 21.06
C LEU A 191 15.15 -1.47 20.61
N ALA A 192 14.81 -1.34 19.32
CA ALA A 192 13.60 -1.95 18.75
C ALA A 192 13.67 -3.48 18.75
N TYR A 193 14.84 -4.07 18.51
CA TYR A 193 15.06 -5.50 18.61
C TYR A 193 14.69 -6.03 20.00
N GLU A 194 15.15 -5.36 21.07
CA GLU A 194 14.82 -5.75 22.45
C GLU A 194 13.33 -5.65 22.77
N LEU A 195 12.65 -4.65 22.22
CA LEU A 195 11.20 -4.50 22.38
C LEU A 195 10.44 -5.61 21.64
N LEU A 196 10.81 -5.90 20.38
CA LEU A 196 10.22 -6.96 19.58
C LEU A 196 10.44 -8.35 20.19
N LYS A 197 11.63 -8.61 20.74
CA LYS A 197 11.98 -9.86 21.41
C LYS A 197 11.12 -10.13 22.65
N LYS A 198 10.72 -9.08 23.36
CA LYS A 198 9.84 -9.15 24.55
C LYS A 198 8.35 -9.16 24.22
N SER A 199 7.99 -8.89 22.97
CA SER A 199 6.59 -8.80 22.53
C SER A 199 5.96 -10.19 22.31
N PRO A 200 4.62 -10.29 22.22
CA PRO A 200 3.95 -11.55 21.90
C PRO A 200 4.08 -11.98 20.43
N LEU A 201 4.76 -11.19 19.59
CA LEU A 201 4.97 -11.48 18.19
C LEU A 201 5.89 -12.70 18.02
N ASN A 202 5.73 -13.42 16.91
CA ASN A 202 6.66 -14.48 16.53
C ASN A 202 7.95 -13.86 15.95
N PHE A 203 8.72 -13.22 16.81
CA PHE A 203 9.93 -12.49 16.42
C PHE A 203 11.07 -13.47 16.10
N VAL A 204 11.67 -13.33 14.92
CA VAL A 204 12.74 -14.20 14.41
C VAL A 204 14.11 -13.50 14.34
N GLY A 205 14.21 -12.30 14.91
CA GLY A 205 15.48 -11.55 14.97
C GLY A 205 15.73 -10.66 13.76
N ASN A 206 17.01 -10.40 13.49
CA ASN A 206 17.46 -9.55 12.40
C ASN A 206 17.24 -10.20 11.02
N VAL A 207 16.84 -9.39 10.04
CA VAL A 207 16.70 -9.75 8.62
C VAL A 207 17.59 -8.83 7.80
N GLU A 208 18.53 -9.38 7.04
CA GLU A 208 19.35 -8.60 6.11
C GLU A 208 18.55 -8.26 4.84
N GLY A 209 18.91 -7.19 4.13
CA GLY A 209 18.25 -6.78 2.90
C GLY A 209 18.11 -7.91 1.86
N ARG A 210 19.15 -8.77 1.71
CA ARG A 210 19.09 -9.95 0.82
C ARG A 210 18.11 -11.03 1.30
N GLU A 211 17.74 -11.03 2.58
CA GLU A 211 16.87 -12.03 3.19
C GLU A 211 15.38 -11.65 3.14
N ILE A 212 15.05 -10.40 2.74
CA ILE A 212 13.67 -9.94 2.59
C ILE A 212 12.85 -10.93 1.73
N TYR A 213 13.47 -11.45 0.67
CA TYR A 213 12.81 -12.37 -0.26
C TYR A 213 12.98 -13.87 0.09
N SER A 214 13.79 -14.19 1.09
CA SER A 214 14.21 -15.58 1.39
C SER A 214 13.13 -16.48 2.00
N GLY A 215 12.11 -15.87 2.60
CA GLY A 215 11.12 -16.57 3.43
C GLY A 215 11.48 -16.63 4.92
N LYS A 216 12.62 -16.06 5.35
CA LYS A 216 13.03 -16.02 6.78
C LYS A 216 11.96 -15.35 7.66
N ALA A 217 11.39 -14.24 7.20
CA ALA A 217 10.29 -13.54 7.83
C ALA A 217 9.16 -13.27 6.82
N GLN A 218 7.91 -13.23 7.30
CA GLN A 218 6.75 -12.82 6.52
C GLN A 218 6.37 -11.35 6.78
N ILE A 219 6.92 -10.78 7.85
CA ILE A 219 6.82 -9.35 8.17
C ILE A 219 8.23 -8.85 8.43
N VAL A 220 8.66 -7.83 7.71
CA VAL A 220 9.95 -7.17 7.89
C VAL A 220 9.71 -5.72 8.30
N VAL A 221 10.14 -5.39 9.52
CA VAL A 221 9.93 -4.07 10.14
C VAL A 221 11.16 -3.20 9.91
N CYS A 222 10.95 -1.95 9.50
CA CYS A 222 11.98 -0.92 9.37
C CYS A 222 11.39 0.47 9.57
N ASP A 223 12.21 1.52 9.60
CA ASP A 223 11.72 2.89 9.43
C ASP A 223 11.36 3.18 7.96
N GLY A 224 10.59 4.23 7.74
CA GLY A 224 10.07 4.54 6.41
C GLY A 224 11.14 5.04 5.44
N PHE A 225 12.28 5.54 5.90
CA PHE A 225 13.38 5.92 5.02
C PHE A 225 14.02 4.66 4.39
N ILE A 226 14.44 3.74 5.24
CA ILE A 226 15.05 2.48 4.79
C ILE A 226 14.05 1.62 4.01
N GLY A 227 12.80 1.53 4.47
CA GLY A 227 11.77 0.76 3.80
C GLY A 227 11.42 1.29 2.41
N ASN A 228 11.33 2.61 2.24
CA ASN A 228 11.08 3.22 0.93
C ASN A 228 12.27 3.01 -0.02
N VAL A 229 13.51 3.12 0.47
CA VAL A 229 14.71 2.80 -0.32
C VAL A 229 14.71 1.33 -0.75
N ALA A 230 14.44 0.41 0.17
CA ALA A 230 14.37 -1.02 -0.13
C ALA A 230 13.26 -1.33 -1.16
N LEU A 231 12.08 -0.75 -1.00
CA LEU A 231 10.97 -0.92 -1.93
C LEU A 231 11.32 -0.40 -3.33
N LYS A 232 11.80 0.84 -3.44
CA LYS A 232 12.17 1.45 -4.74
C LYS A 232 13.34 0.74 -5.43
N LEU A 233 14.31 0.25 -4.65
CA LEU A 233 15.40 -0.56 -5.19
C LEU A 233 14.87 -1.89 -5.75
N SER A 234 13.93 -2.52 -5.05
CA SER A 234 13.28 -3.75 -5.50
C SER A 234 12.47 -3.56 -6.78
N GLU A 235 11.70 -2.47 -6.85
CA GLU A 235 10.94 -2.07 -8.04
C GLU A 235 11.87 -1.85 -9.24
N GLY A 236 12.89 -1.00 -9.09
CA GLY A 236 13.83 -0.71 -10.16
C GLY A 236 14.64 -1.93 -10.62
N LEU A 237 14.99 -2.83 -9.68
CA LEU A 237 15.64 -4.10 -10.04
C LEU A 237 14.70 -5.01 -10.85
N GLY A 238 13.44 -5.13 -10.46
CA GLY A 238 12.43 -5.89 -11.19
C GLY A 238 12.21 -5.38 -12.61
N GLU A 239 12.11 -4.06 -12.77
CA GLU A 239 11.99 -3.41 -14.09
C GLU A 239 13.25 -3.64 -14.94
N SER A 240 14.44 -3.48 -14.36
CA SER A 240 15.71 -3.70 -15.06
C SER A 240 15.87 -5.15 -15.56
N ILE A 241 15.55 -6.13 -14.70
CA ILE A 241 15.59 -7.55 -15.08
C ILE A 241 14.58 -7.83 -16.21
N SER A 242 13.36 -7.32 -16.08
CA SER A 242 12.30 -7.52 -17.10
C SER A 242 12.68 -6.91 -18.45
N SER A 243 13.27 -5.70 -18.45
CA SER A 243 13.73 -5.03 -19.67
C SER A 243 14.88 -5.80 -20.33
N ARG A 244 15.92 -6.17 -19.57
CA ARG A 244 17.06 -6.93 -20.09
C ARG A 244 16.65 -8.29 -20.64
N LEU A 245 15.72 -8.98 -19.97
CA LEU A 245 15.19 -10.25 -20.45
C LEU A 245 14.47 -10.07 -21.79
N LYS A 246 13.62 -9.06 -21.91
CA LYS A 246 12.92 -8.71 -23.15
C LYS A 246 13.91 -8.36 -24.28
N GLU A 247 14.90 -7.52 -24.01
CA GLU A 247 15.94 -7.14 -24.98
C GLU A 247 16.72 -8.37 -25.47
N SER A 248 17.18 -9.21 -24.55
CA SER A 248 17.90 -10.45 -24.86
C SER A 248 17.09 -11.40 -25.75
N MET A 249 15.78 -11.52 -25.46
CA MET A 249 14.89 -12.34 -26.28
C MET A 249 14.65 -11.74 -27.67
N MET A 250 14.55 -10.42 -27.77
CA MET A 250 14.30 -9.75 -29.05
C MET A 250 15.55 -9.61 -29.93
N SER A 251 16.74 -9.86 -29.39
CA SER A 251 18.03 -9.73 -30.10
C SER A 251 18.33 -10.85 -31.09
N SER A 252 17.62 -12.01 -31.02
CA SER A 252 17.87 -13.16 -31.89
C SER A 252 16.58 -13.75 -32.45
N MET A 253 16.66 -14.46 -33.60
CA MET A 253 15.50 -15.13 -34.19
C MET A 253 14.97 -16.26 -33.30
N THR A 254 15.87 -17.02 -32.66
CA THR A 254 15.52 -18.06 -31.69
C THR A 254 14.84 -17.45 -30.43
N GLY A 255 15.33 -16.31 -29.96
CA GLY A 255 14.72 -15.58 -28.86
C GLY A 255 13.32 -15.04 -29.17
N LYS A 256 13.11 -14.53 -30.40
CA LYS A 256 11.78 -14.11 -30.89
C LYS A 256 10.80 -15.28 -30.97
N ALA A 257 11.23 -16.44 -31.46
CA ALA A 257 10.40 -17.65 -31.45
C ALA A 257 10.04 -18.06 -30.00
N LEU A 258 11.03 -18.07 -29.09
CA LEU A 258 10.80 -18.37 -27.68
C LEU A 258 9.83 -17.37 -27.02
N ALA A 259 9.92 -16.07 -27.36
CA ALA A 259 8.99 -15.04 -26.89
C ALA A 259 7.55 -15.31 -27.35
N LEU A 260 7.37 -15.75 -28.59
CA LEU A 260 6.06 -16.06 -29.16
C LEU A 260 5.43 -17.29 -28.49
N PHE A 261 6.14 -18.41 -28.43
CA PHE A 261 5.65 -19.65 -27.82
C PHE A 261 5.58 -19.58 -26.29
N GLY A 262 6.51 -18.85 -25.65
CA GLY A 262 6.58 -18.66 -24.19
C GLY A 262 5.76 -17.50 -23.66
N ARG A 263 4.91 -16.83 -24.45
CA ARG A 263 4.19 -15.61 -24.08
C ARG A 263 3.45 -15.72 -22.74
N ASN A 264 2.81 -16.85 -22.47
CA ASN A 264 2.09 -17.07 -21.21
C ASN A 264 3.03 -17.22 -20.01
N PHE A 265 4.18 -17.86 -20.21
CA PHE A 265 5.23 -17.96 -19.17
C PHE A 265 5.78 -16.58 -18.84
N PHE A 266 6.13 -15.77 -19.84
CA PHE A 266 6.66 -14.42 -19.63
C PHE A 266 5.64 -13.48 -18.99
N LYS A 267 4.37 -13.57 -19.38
CA LYS A 267 3.30 -12.82 -18.71
C LYS A 267 3.18 -13.19 -17.21
N ARG A 268 3.27 -14.49 -16.89
CA ARG A 268 3.25 -14.93 -15.48
C ARG A 268 4.48 -14.46 -14.73
N PHE A 269 5.66 -14.52 -15.33
CA PHE A 269 6.89 -14.03 -14.74
C PHE A 269 6.83 -12.52 -14.48
N GLN A 270 6.45 -11.72 -15.48
CA GLN A 270 6.26 -10.27 -15.30
C GLN A 270 5.26 -9.99 -14.17
N LYS A 271 4.13 -10.68 -14.16
CA LYS A 271 3.11 -10.55 -13.12
C LYS A 271 3.66 -10.82 -11.71
N THR A 272 4.58 -11.76 -11.55
CA THR A 272 5.22 -12.06 -10.26
C THR A 272 6.17 -10.95 -9.82
N MET A 273 6.77 -10.22 -10.78
CA MET A 273 7.70 -9.13 -10.53
C MET A 273 7.02 -7.75 -10.47
N ASP A 274 5.77 -7.67 -10.89
CA ASP A 274 5.02 -6.41 -10.99
C ASP A 274 4.36 -6.07 -9.65
N TYR A 275 4.81 -4.98 -9.04
CA TYR A 275 4.21 -4.45 -7.82
C TYR A 275 2.73 -4.06 -7.99
N ALA A 276 2.30 -3.73 -9.21
CA ALA A 276 0.91 -3.40 -9.53
C ALA A 276 -0.08 -4.53 -9.17
N GLU A 277 0.39 -5.78 -9.15
CA GLU A 277 -0.41 -6.94 -8.76
C GLU A 277 -0.79 -6.94 -7.27
N TYR A 278 -0.05 -6.19 -6.44
CA TYR A 278 -0.33 -6.13 -4.98
C TYR A 278 -1.25 -4.98 -4.59
N GLY A 279 -1.54 -4.05 -5.51
CA GLY A 279 -2.63 -3.11 -5.41
C GLY A 279 -2.38 -1.84 -4.59
N GLY A 280 -1.27 -1.71 -3.87
CA GLY A 280 -0.98 -0.50 -3.08
C GLY A 280 -0.53 -0.80 -1.65
N ALA A 281 -0.32 0.26 -0.87
CA ALA A 281 0.13 0.24 0.51
C ALA A 281 -1.00 0.69 1.45
N PRO A 282 -1.56 -0.18 2.30
CA PRO A 282 -2.51 0.24 3.32
C PRO A 282 -1.83 1.14 4.36
N ILE A 283 -2.55 2.17 4.80
CA ILE A 283 -2.18 3.02 5.92
C ILE A 283 -2.65 2.32 7.20
N LEU A 284 -1.75 1.67 7.90
CA LEU A 284 -2.06 0.99 9.15
C LEU A 284 -2.01 1.98 10.33
N GLY A 285 -2.96 1.88 11.26
CA GLY A 285 -3.00 2.69 12.48
C GLY A 285 -3.80 3.98 12.41
N ILE A 286 -4.56 4.23 11.36
CA ILE A 286 -5.59 5.29 11.27
C ILE A 286 -6.98 4.73 11.67
N LYS A 287 -7.90 5.61 12.10
CA LYS A 287 -9.30 5.24 12.42
C LYS A 287 -10.16 5.08 11.16
N GLY A 288 -9.71 4.24 10.22
CA GLY A 288 -10.39 3.97 8.97
C GLY A 288 -9.51 3.17 8.03
N VAL A 289 -9.94 3.03 6.78
CA VAL A 289 -9.22 2.28 5.75
C VAL A 289 -8.78 3.23 4.64
N GLY A 290 -7.47 3.35 4.44
CA GLY A 290 -6.85 4.12 3.37
C GLY A 290 -5.79 3.28 2.67
N ILE A 291 -5.84 3.25 1.34
CA ILE A 291 -4.85 2.57 0.50
C ILE A 291 -4.15 3.62 -0.38
N VAL A 292 -2.83 3.62 -0.32
CA VAL A 292 -1.98 4.48 -1.14
C VAL A 292 -1.45 3.68 -2.32
N CYS A 293 -1.65 4.17 -3.53
CA CYS A 293 -1.05 3.62 -4.76
C CYS A 293 0.16 4.46 -5.18
N HIS A 294 0.98 3.92 -6.06
CA HIS A 294 2.07 4.68 -6.68
C HIS A 294 1.52 5.71 -7.67
N GLY A 295 2.19 6.88 -7.83
CA GLY A 295 1.75 7.94 -8.74
C GLY A 295 1.62 7.50 -10.20
N ASN A 296 2.48 6.60 -10.66
CA ASN A 296 2.45 6.02 -12.00
C ASN A 296 1.60 4.73 -12.12
N SER A 297 0.72 4.45 -11.16
CA SER A 297 -0.11 3.24 -11.13
C SER A 297 -0.91 3.03 -12.41
N SER A 298 -0.99 1.78 -12.87
CA SER A 298 -1.85 1.35 -13.97
C SER A 298 -3.29 1.15 -13.52
N ALA A 299 -4.23 1.07 -14.46
CA ALA A 299 -5.62 0.73 -14.15
C ALA A 299 -5.77 -0.63 -13.43
N VAL A 300 -4.83 -1.57 -13.65
CA VAL A 300 -4.80 -2.84 -12.93
C VAL A 300 -4.38 -2.63 -11.48
N ALA A 301 -3.39 -1.77 -11.23
CA ALA A 301 -2.95 -1.42 -9.87
C ALA A 301 -4.08 -0.75 -9.08
N ILE A 302 -4.77 0.21 -9.67
CA ILE A 302 -5.93 0.88 -9.04
C ILE A 302 -7.04 -0.13 -8.71
N ARG A 303 -7.38 -1.01 -9.66
CA ARG A 303 -8.38 -2.08 -9.42
C ARG A 303 -7.95 -3.01 -8.28
N ASN A 304 -6.68 -3.39 -8.22
CA ASN A 304 -6.15 -4.23 -7.15
C ASN A 304 -6.13 -3.51 -5.80
N ALA A 305 -5.87 -2.20 -5.77
CA ALA A 305 -5.94 -1.38 -4.57
C ALA A 305 -7.37 -1.27 -4.04
N ILE A 306 -8.35 -1.12 -4.92
CA ILE A 306 -9.77 -1.14 -4.54
C ILE A 306 -10.13 -2.52 -3.95
N LYS A 307 -9.68 -3.61 -4.59
CA LYS A 307 -9.86 -4.95 -4.04
C LYS A 307 -9.22 -5.10 -2.65
N MET A 308 -8.01 -4.60 -2.45
CA MET A 308 -7.34 -4.61 -1.14
C MET A 308 -8.15 -3.83 -0.09
N ALA A 309 -8.74 -2.69 -0.47
CA ALA A 309 -9.61 -1.92 0.43
C ALA A 309 -10.85 -2.72 0.84
N VAL A 310 -11.47 -3.43 -0.11
CA VAL A 310 -12.58 -4.36 0.16
C VAL A 310 -12.15 -5.46 1.12
N ASP A 311 -11.05 -6.16 0.80
CA ASP A 311 -10.51 -7.24 1.65
C ASP A 311 -10.20 -6.74 3.07
N TYR A 312 -9.69 -5.49 3.21
CA TYR A 312 -9.39 -4.88 4.50
C TYR A 312 -10.66 -4.65 5.34
N VAL A 313 -11.72 -4.11 4.73
CA VAL A 313 -12.99 -3.85 5.39
C VAL A 313 -13.69 -5.15 5.77
N GLU A 314 -13.84 -6.09 4.82
CA GLU A 314 -14.52 -7.37 5.03
C GLU A 314 -13.87 -8.22 6.12
N ASN A 315 -12.55 -8.23 6.19
CA ASN A 315 -11.78 -8.97 7.19
C ASN A 315 -11.62 -8.23 8.53
N ARG A 316 -12.28 -7.07 8.72
CA ARG A 316 -12.30 -6.28 9.96
C ARG A 316 -10.90 -6.04 10.53
N VAL A 317 -9.96 -5.70 9.66
CA VAL A 317 -8.54 -5.51 10.04
C VAL A 317 -8.40 -4.41 11.09
N LEU A 318 -9.15 -3.32 10.95
CA LEU A 318 -9.12 -2.19 11.88
C LEU A 318 -9.49 -2.61 13.31
N GLU A 319 -10.54 -3.41 13.48
CA GLU A 319 -10.98 -3.89 14.79
C GLU A 319 -9.92 -4.79 15.44
N ARG A 320 -9.33 -5.71 14.65
CA ARG A 320 -8.28 -6.60 15.13
C ARG A 320 -7.02 -5.83 15.50
N LEU A 321 -6.61 -4.86 14.67
CA LEU A 321 -5.47 -4.00 14.93
C LEU A 321 -5.67 -3.21 16.22
N SER A 322 -6.83 -2.58 16.40
CA SER A 322 -7.16 -1.82 17.61
C SER A 322 -7.09 -2.69 18.87
N ARG A 323 -7.58 -3.94 18.80
CA ARG A 323 -7.51 -4.90 19.91
C ARG A 323 -6.07 -5.27 20.24
N GLN A 324 -5.25 -5.63 19.24
CA GLN A 324 -3.86 -6.02 19.46
C GLN A 324 -3.01 -4.88 20.04
N ILE A 325 -3.26 -3.64 19.63
CA ILE A 325 -2.57 -2.46 20.19
C ILE A 325 -2.99 -2.26 21.65
N ALA A 326 -4.28 -2.39 21.97
CA ALA A 326 -4.77 -2.26 23.35
C ALA A 326 -4.21 -3.35 24.28
N GLU A 327 -4.19 -4.61 23.83
CA GLU A 327 -3.61 -5.74 24.56
C GLU A 327 -2.11 -5.57 24.84
N PHE A 328 -1.41 -4.88 23.95
CA PHE A 328 0.01 -4.60 24.14
C PHE A 328 0.29 -3.48 25.14
N GLN A 329 -0.66 -2.55 25.36
CA GLN A 329 -0.52 -1.43 26.29
C GLN A 329 -0.94 -1.78 27.74
N ALA A 330 -1.70 -2.87 27.92
CA ALA A 330 -2.14 -3.37 29.22
C ALA A 330 -1.05 -4.18 29.94
#